data_1a2a28f231cd9e08b22c163237b7845c
#
_entry.id   1a2a28f231cd9e08b22c163237b7845c
#
_cell.length_a   1.000
_cell.length_b   1.000
_cell.length_c   1.000
_cell.angle_alpha   90.00
_cell.angle_beta   90.00
_cell.angle_gamma   90.00
#
_symmetry.space_group_name_H-M   'P 1'
#
loop_
_entity.id
_entity.type
_entity.pdbx_description
1 polymer ?
#
loop_
_entity_poly.entity_id
_entity_poly.type
_entity_poly.pdbx_seq_one_letter_code
_entity_poly.pdbx_strand_id
1 'polypeptide(L)'
;MQRSGIFDRDDYRCVYCGERFAADDLTIDHVQPRVRGGDHSGGNLVTACRACNTLKGHRRLSEFLHDNPVARANFARYAVHVWPRLARLLAEEIGRLDAAREKIR
;
A
#
# COMPACT_ATOMS: atom_id res chain seq x y z
N MET A 1 -14.75 8.70 -0.83
CA MET A 1 -13.92 9.67 -1.60
C MET A 1 -13.83 9.24 -3.05
N GLN A 2 -13.87 10.22 -3.95
CA GLN A 2 -13.65 9.94 -5.37
C GLN A 2 -12.17 9.70 -5.65
N ARG A 3 -11.87 9.05 -6.78
CA ARG A 3 -10.48 8.76 -7.18
C ARG A 3 -9.62 10.01 -7.23
N SER A 4 -10.14 11.09 -7.84
CA SER A 4 -9.40 12.35 -7.94
C SER A 4 -9.05 12.92 -6.56
N GLY A 5 -9.94 12.78 -5.58
CA GLY A 5 -9.68 13.24 -4.22
C GLY A 5 -8.54 12.48 -3.54
N ILE A 6 -8.44 11.15 -3.79
CA ILE A 6 -7.35 10.33 -3.27
C ILE A 6 -6.02 10.71 -3.95
N PHE A 7 -6.04 10.91 -5.27
CA PHE A 7 -4.83 11.32 -6.00
C PHE A 7 -4.34 12.69 -5.54
N ASP A 8 -5.26 13.67 -5.38
CA ASP A 8 -4.92 15.00 -4.89
C ASP A 8 -4.30 14.94 -3.49
N ARG A 9 -4.92 14.17 -2.59
CA ARG A 9 -4.44 13.99 -1.21
C ARG A 9 -3.01 13.43 -1.20
N ASP A 10 -2.74 12.48 -2.07
CA ASP A 10 -1.46 11.78 -2.14
C ASP A 10 -0.49 12.46 -3.11
N ASP A 11 -0.82 13.66 -3.58
CA ASP A 11 0.04 14.48 -4.43
C ASP A 11 0.40 13.79 -5.76
N TYR A 12 -0.54 12.98 -6.28
CA TYR A 12 -0.35 12.21 -7.52
C TYR A 12 0.88 11.31 -7.48
N ARG A 13 1.25 10.88 -6.28
CA ARG A 13 2.43 10.07 -6.04
C ARG A 13 2.05 8.63 -5.74
N CYS A 14 2.69 7.69 -6.41
CA CYS A 14 2.59 6.27 -6.06
C CYS A 14 3.27 6.03 -4.71
N VAL A 15 2.56 5.46 -3.75
CA VAL A 15 3.11 5.21 -2.42
C VAL A 15 4.15 4.07 -2.41
N TYR A 16 4.26 3.31 -3.50
CA TYR A 16 5.18 2.18 -3.60
C TYR A 16 6.51 2.54 -4.28
N CYS A 17 6.47 3.20 -5.44
CA CYS A 17 7.70 3.60 -6.11
C CYS A 17 8.13 5.04 -5.81
N GLY A 18 7.25 5.84 -5.22
CA GLY A 18 7.55 7.21 -4.85
C GLY A 18 7.54 8.21 -6.01
N GLU A 19 7.24 7.77 -7.22
CA GLU A 19 7.18 8.65 -8.38
C GLU A 19 5.80 9.26 -8.55
N ARG A 20 5.74 10.42 -9.21
CA ARG A 20 4.49 11.09 -9.57
C ARG A 20 4.07 10.73 -10.97
N PHE A 21 2.76 10.68 -11.18
CA PHE A 21 2.17 10.30 -12.47
C PHE A 21 0.95 11.15 -12.76
N ALA A 22 0.60 11.23 -14.05
CA ALA A 22 -0.69 11.76 -14.45
C ALA A 22 -1.80 10.80 -13.97
N ALA A 23 -3.01 11.33 -13.78
CA ALA A 23 -4.15 10.56 -13.26
C ALA A 23 -4.42 9.29 -14.07
N ASP A 24 -4.21 9.33 -15.39
CA ASP A 24 -4.45 8.17 -16.26
C ASP A 24 -3.53 6.98 -15.97
N ASP A 25 -2.38 7.24 -15.35
CA ASP A 25 -1.41 6.21 -14.99
C ASP A 25 -1.48 5.79 -13.53
N LEU A 26 -2.47 6.32 -12.81
CA LEU A 26 -2.69 6.04 -11.39
C LEU A 26 -3.93 5.19 -11.18
N THR A 27 -3.92 4.46 -10.09
CA THR A 27 -5.06 3.67 -9.63
C THR A 27 -5.17 3.77 -8.12
N ILE A 28 -6.30 3.31 -7.59
CA ILE A 28 -6.56 3.22 -6.16
C ILE A 28 -6.27 1.80 -5.70
N ASP A 29 -5.49 1.65 -4.64
CA ASP A 29 -5.25 0.36 -4.01
C ASP A 29 -5.81 0.36 -2.59
N HIS A 30 -6.32 -0.79 -2.15
CA HIS A 30 -6.84 -0.98 -0.79
C HIS A 30 -5.74 -1.54 0.10
N VAL A 31 -5.57 -0.95 1.28
CA VAL A 31 -4.64 -1.48 2.30
C VAL A 31 -5.16 -2.81 2.81
N GLN A 32 -6.44 -2.84 3.20
CA GLN A 32 -7.13 -4.07 3.55
C GLN A 32 -8.13 -4.41 2.44
N PRO A 33 -8.01 -5.59 1.79
CA PRO A 33 -8.92 -5.96 0.71
C PRO A 33 -10.36 -6.06 1.18
N ARG A 34 -11.31 -5.80 0.28
CA ARG A 34 -12.75 -5.87 0.58
C ARG A 34 -13.17 -7.25 1.09
N VAL A 35 -12.59 -8.31 0.55
CA VAL A 35 -12.88 -9.69 0.98
C VAL A 35 -12.44 -9.96 2.42
N ARG A 36 -11.65 -9.07 3.03
CA ARG A 36 -11.18 -9.18 4.41
C ARG A 36 -11.74 -8.07 5.30
N GLY A 37 -12.85 -7.46 4.89
CA GLY A 37 -13.51 -6.42 5.66
C GLY A 37 -13.04 -5.01 5.35
N GLY A 38 -12.17 -4.83 4.36
CA GLY A 38 -11.77 -3.51 3.90
C GLY A 38 -12.90 -2.80 3.16
N ASP A 39 -12.96 -1.48 3.26
CA ASP A 39 -13.98 -0.66 2.61
C ASP A 39 -13.32 0.44 1.75
N HIS A 40 -14.15 1.36 1.24
CA HIS A 40 -13.70 2.47 0.41
C HIS A 40 -13.41 3.74 1.21
N SER A 41 -13.26 3.64 2.52
CA SER A 41 -12.90 4.79 3.35
C SER A 41 -11.51 5.28 3.01
N GLY A 42 -11.31 6.61 3.07
CA GLY A 42 -10.02 7.22 2.71
C GLY A 42 -8.82 6.65 3.45
N GLY A 43 -9.01 6.26 4.71
CA GLY A 43 -7.94 5.65 5.51
C GLY A 43 -7.56 4.23 5.12
N ASN A 44 -8.32 3.60 4.21
CA ASN A 44 -8.02 2.27 3.65
C ASN A 44 -7.55 2.35 2.20
N LEU A 45 -7.45 3.55 1.62
CA LEU A 45 -7.13 3.75 0.22
C LEU A 45 -5.79 4.47 0.06
N VAL A 46 -5.02 4.04 -0.92
CA VAL A 46 -3.76 4.68 -1.29
C VAL A 46 -3.66 4.82 -2.80
N THR A 47 -2.86 5.79 -3.25
CA THR A 47 -2.55 5.99 -4.66
C THR A 47 -1.41 5.06 -5.07
N ALA A 48 -1.58 4.35 -6.16
CA ALA A 48 -0.55 3.49 -6.75
C ALA A 48 -0.48 3.72 -8.26
N CYS A 49 0.71 3.62 -8.83
CA CYS A 49 0.81 3.62 -10.28
C CYS A 49 0.42 2.22 -10.81
N ARG A 50 0.03 2.17 -12.08
CA ARG A 50 -0.43 0.90 -12.69
C ARG A 50 0.64 -0.17 -12.66
N ALA A 51 1.91 0.21 -12.88
CA ALA A 51 3.03 -0.74 -12.88
C ALA A 51 3.20 -1.39 -11.50
N CYS A 52 3.19 -0.60 -10.43
CA CYS A 52 3.32 -1.12 -9.06
C CYS A 52 2.10 -1.96 -8.67
N ASN A 53 0.91 -1.53 -9.06
CA ASN A 53 -0.30 -2.29 -8.78
C ASN A 53 -0.29 -3.64 -9.49
N THR A 54 0.18 -3.69 -10.72
CA THR A 54 0.35 -4.93 -11.48
C THR A 54 1.39 -5.83 -10.83
N LEU A 55 2.51 -5.25 -10.41
CA LEU A 55 3.58 -5.99 -9.74
C LEU A 55 3.10 -6.60 -8.42
N LYS A 56 2.31 -5.86 -7.66
CA LYS A 56 1.70 -6.36 -6.42
C LYS A 56 0.75 -7.53 -6.72
N GLY A 57 -0.05 -7.41 -7.78
CA GLY A 57 -1.00 -8.43 -8.21
C GLY A 57 -2.01 -8.76 -7.12
N HIS A 58 -2.26 -10.05 -6.91
CA HIS A 58 -3.24 -10.54 -5.92
C HIS A 58 -2.63 -10.81 -4.55
N ARG A 59 -1.35 -10.49 -4.37
CA ARG A 59 -0.69 -10.71 -3.07
C ARG A 59 -1.26 -9.77 -2.02
N ARG A 60 -1.19 -10.19 -0.76
CA ARG A 60 -1.47 -9.29 0.36
C ARG A 60 -0.45 -8.16 0.35
N LEU A 61 -0.87 -6.99 0.79
CA LEU A 61 0.04 -5.83 0.89
C LEU A 61 1.24 -6.15 1.79
N SER A 62 1.02 -6.84 2.91
CA SER A 62 2.09 -7.25 3.81
C SER A 62 3.15 -8.09 3.10
N GLU A 63 2.73 -9.03 2.27
CA GLU A 63 3.66 -9.88 1.51
C GLU A 63 4.42 -9.07 0.47
N PHE A 64 3.73 -8.19 -0.26
CA PHE A 64 4.36 -7.33 -1.25
C PHE A 64 5.42 -6.44 -0.62
N LEU A 65 5.10 -5.77 0.49
CA LEU A 65 6.04 -4.88 1.17
C LEU A 65 7.18 -5.64 1.84
N HIS A 66 6.91 -6.85 2.35
CA HIS A 66 7.96 -7.71 2.88
C HIS A 66 8.99 -8.07 1.81
N ASP A 67 8.52 -8.39 0.60
CA ASP A 67 9.38 -8.82 -0.50
C ASP A 67 10.05 -7.67 -1.25
N ASN A 68 9.59 -6.43 -1.02
CA ASN A 68 10.07 -5.26 -1.76
C ASN A 68 10.49 -4.14 -0.80
N PRO A 69 11.75 -4.14 -0.33
CA PRO A 69 12.22 -3.17 0.66
C PRO A 69 12.05 -1.71 0.24
N VAL A 70 12.23 -1.40 -1.05
CA VAL A 70 12.04 -0.04 -1.56
C VAL A 70 10.57 0.37 -1.46
N ALA A 71 9.64 -0.49 -1.87
CA ALA A 71 8.21 -0.22 -1.75
C ALA A 71 7.80 -0.07 -0.28
N ARG A 72 8.37 -0.87 0.61
CA ARG A 72 8.12 -0.79 2.06
C ARG A 72 8.55 0.58 2.62
N ALA A 73 9.75 1.03 2.27
CA ALA A 73 10.26 2.33 2.72
C ALA A 73 9.40 3.48 2.19
N ASN A 74 9.03 3.42 0.91
CA ASN A 74 8.17 4.44 0.30
C ASN A 74 6.77 4.45 0.91
N PHE A 75 6.19 3.30 1.17
CA PHE A 75 4.88 3.21 1.81
C PHE A 75 4.92 3.86 3.19
N ALA A 76 5.94 3.57 3.99
CA ALA A 76 6.09 4.19 5.31
C ALA A 76 6.21 5.71 5.21
N ARG A 77 6.85 6.21 4.16
CA ARG A 77 7.08 7.64 3.96
C ARG A 77 5.85 8.36 3.39
N TYR A 78 5.14 7.77 2.44
CA TYR A 78 4.13 8.47 1.64
C TYR A 78 2.69 8.09 1.97
N ALA A 79 2.43 6.92 2.52
CA ALA A 79 1.07 6.48 2.85
C ALA A 79 0.63 7.03 4.21
N VAL A 80 0.72 8.35 4.38
CA VAL A 80 0.54 9.00 5.69
C VAL A 80 -0.92 9.16 6.10
N HIS A 81 -1.85 8.90 5.17
CA HIS A 81 -3.28 9.01 5.44
C HIS A 81 -3.96 7.68 5.75
N VAL A 82 -3.20 6.59 5.78
CA VAL A 82 -3.70 5.28 6.21
C VAL A 82 -4.07 5.36 7.68
N TRP A 83 -5.22 4.79 8.04
CA TRP A 83 -5.63 4.78 9.45
C TRP A 83 -4.57 4.11 10.32
N PRO A 84 -4.26 4.70 11.50
CA PRO A 84 -3.23 4.14 12.38
C PRO A 84 -3.45 2.67 12.73
N ARG A 85 -4.71 2.25 12.91
CA ARG A 85 -5.04 0.85 13.20
C ARG A 85 -4.59 -0.07 12.06
N LEU A 86 -4.86 0.32 10.81
CA LEU A 86 -4.47 -0.47 9.64
C LEU A 86 -2.96 -0.47 9.47
N ALA A 87 -2.30 0.66 9.70
CA ALA A 87 -0.84 0.75 9.63
C ALA A 87 -0.18 -0.18 10.66
N ARG A 88 -0.73 -0.25 11.88
CA ARG A 88 -0.22 -1.16 12.92
C ARG A 88 -0.42 -2.62 12.53
N LEU A 89 -1.60 -2.98 12.05
CA LEU A 89 -1.88 -4.35 11.61
C LEU A 89 -0.93 -4.78 10.50
N LEU A 90 -0.69 -3.89 9.54
CA LEU A 90 0.23 -4.14 8.44
C LEU A 90 1.65 -4.36 8.94
N ALA A 91 2.11 -3.50 9.85
CA ALA A 91 3.45 -3.63 10.44
C ALA A 91 3.59 -4.94 11.22
N GLU A 92 2.56 -5.35 11.96
CA GLU A 92 2.55 -6.62 12.68
C GLU A 92 2.63 -7.81 11.72
N GLU A 93 1.89 -7.78 10.62
CA GLU A 93 1.92 -8.85 9.61
C GLU A 93 3.30 -8.95 8.97
N ILE A 94 3.90 -7.82 8.62
CA ILE A 94 5.26 -7.79 8.05
C ILE A 94 6.26 -8.34 9.06
N GLY A 95 6.13 -7.96 10.33
CA GLY A 95 6.99 -8.46 11.39
C GLY A 95 6.92 -9.99 11.55
N ARG A 96 5.71 -10.57 11.41
CA ARG A 96 5.55 -12.03 11.44
C ARG A 96 6.22 -12.70 10.24
N LEU A 97 6.14 -12.09 9.06
CA LEU A 97 6.81 -12.60 7.87
C LEU A 97 8.33 -12.54 8.02
N ASP A 98 8.86 -11.44 8.57
CA ASP A 98 10.28 -11.30 8.86
C ASP A 98 10.77 -12.38 9.83
N ALA A 99 10.03 -12.62 10.91
CA ALA A 99 10.34 -13.61 11.92
C ALA A 99 10.31 -15.05 11.35
N ALA A 100 9.32 -15.34 10.50
CA ALA A 100 9.21 -16.63 9.85
C ALA A 100 10.41 -16.89 8.93
N ARG A 101 10.86 -15.87 8.19
CA ARG A 101 12.02 -15.99 7.32
C ARG A 101 13.31 -16.26 8.11
N GLU A 102 13.48 -15.61 9.25
CA GLU A 102 14.65 -15.83 10.12
C GLU A 102 14.71 -17.25 10.66
N LYS A 103 13.55 -17.85 10.97
CA LYS A 103 13.49 -19.23 11.48
C LYS A 103 13.87 -20.29 10.46
N ILE A 104 13.77 -19.97 9.17
CA ILE A 104 14.07 -20.91 8.08
C ILE A 104 15.58 -21.03 7.83
N ARG A 105 16.36 -20.07 8.26
CA ARG A 105 17.81 -20.04 8.06
C ARG A 105 18.52 -21.06 8.90
#